data_e20d73eff706300e0263bd7066e733a4
#
_entry.id   e20d73eff706300e0263bd7066e733a4
#
_cell.length_a   1.000
_cell.length_b   1.000
_cell.length_c   1.000
_cell.angle_alpha   90.00
_cell.angle_beta   90.00
_cell.angle_gamma   90.00
#
_symmetry.space_group_name_H-M   'P 1'
#
loop_
_entity.id
_entity.type
_entity.pdbx_description
1 polymer ?
#
loop_
_entity_poly.entity_id
_entity_poly.type
_entity_poly.pdbx_seq_one_letter_code
_entity_poly.pdbx_strand_id
1 'polypeptide(L)'
;KICDRISDAILDAFLTEEEMARVACETFATTNRVVIGGEVGLSAPEKLTTFIDGVENIVRECVKDIGYEQDGFHWKHMSVENYLHPQSAHIAQGVDNDGAGDLGIMFGYACTETPELMPAPIQYSHAILRRLADARHAGDVPQLGPDAKSQLSVQYVDGQPVGVTSIVLSTQHLDDSMSSADVQAVVEPYIRQTLPEGWISADTEWHVNPTGKFVIGGPDGDAG
;
A
#
# COMPACT_ATOMS: atom_id res chain seq x y z
N LYS A 1 1.08 4.55 1.87
CA LYS A 1 0.97 3.28 1.12
C LYS A 1 2.31 2.80 0.59
N ILE A 2 3.03 3.62 -0.20
CA ILE A 2 4.39 3.25 -0.63
C ILE A 2 5.33 3.15 0.57
N CYS A 3 5.21 4.06 1.54
CA CYS A 3 6.02 4.06 2.74
C CYS A 3 5.77 2.82 3.59
N ASP A 4 4.51 2.40 3.76
CA ASP A 4 4.16 1.14 4.44
C ASP A 4 4.80 -0.07 3.73
N ARG A 5 4.72 -0.11 2.39
CA ARG A 5 5.32 -1.20 1.61
C ARG A 5 6.85 -1.25 1.73
N ILE A 6 7.50 -0.09 1.81
CA ILE A 6 8.95 -0.02 2.04
C ILE A 6 9.30 -0.49 3.45
N SER A 7 8.59 0.01 4.47
CA SER A 7 8.79 -0.41 5.86
C SER A 7 8.55 -1.92 6.04
N ASP A 8 7.50 -2.47 5.43
CA ASP A 8 7.20 -3.91 5.43
C ASP A 8 8.27 -4.71 4.69
N ALA A 9 8.78 -4.25 3.54
CA ALA A 9 9.83 -4.94 2.81
C ALA A 9 11.15 -5.01 3.61
N ILE A 10 11.45 -3.95 4.37
CA ILE A 10 12.60 -3.93 5.28
C ILE A 10 12.37 -4.90 6.43
N LEU A 11 11.18 -4.88 7.07
CA LEU A 11 10.81 -5.81 8.12
C LEU A 11 10.94 -7.26 7.65
N ASP A 12 10.37 -7.60 6.50
CA ASP A 12 10.43 -8.95 5.92
C ASP A 12 11.87 -9.42 5.67
N ALA A 13 12.73 -8.52 5.21
CA ALA A 13 14.13 -8.83 4.99
C ALA A 13 14.87 -9.14 6.31
N PHE A 14 14.62 -8.36 7.38
CA PHE A 14 15.17 -8.61 8.70
C PHE A 14 14.65 -9.93 9.29
N LEU A 15 13.35 -10.22 9.20
CA LEU A 15 12.74 -11.45 9.69
C LEU A 15 13.20 -12.68 8.90
N THR A 16 13.54 -12.52 7.63
CA THR A 16 14.14 -13.59 6.81
C THR A 16 15.56 -13.93 7.28
N GLU A 17 16.34 -12.92 7.69
CA GLU A 17 17.67 -13.14 8.25
C GLU A 17 17.60 -13.75 9.66
N GLU A 18 16.66 -13.29 10.49
CA GLU A 18 16.48 -13.74 11.86
C GLU A 18 15.02 -13.60 12.31
N GLU A 19 14.35 -14.71 12.65
CA GLU A 19 12.95 -14.76 13.05
C GLU A 19 12.61 -13.83 14.23
N MET A 20 13.55 -13.59 15.14
CA MET A 20 13.42 -12.75 16.31
C MET A 20 14.08 -11.37 16.14
N ALA A 21 14.32 -10.94 14.90
CA ALA A 21 14.83 -9.60 14.61
C ALA A 21 13.90 -8.52 15.17
N ARG A 22 14.49 -7.44 15.66
CA ARG A 22 13.76 -6.27 16.13
C ARG A 22 13.83 -5.17 15.08
N VAL A 23 12.66 -4.70 14.64
CA VAL A 23 12.59 -3.71 13.56
C VAL A 23 11.51 -2.68 13.87
N ALA A 24 11.95 -1.44 14.04
CA ALA A 24 11.09 -0.26 14.06
C ALA A 24 11.58 0.65 12.94
N CYS A 25 11.02 0.51 11.76
CA CYS A 25 11.42 1.24 10.55
C CYS A 25 10.28 2.14 10.08
N GLU A 26 10.52 3.45 10.13
CA GLU A 26 9.63 4.48 9.62
C GLU A 26 10.13 4.97 8.26
N THR A 27 9.20 5.22 7.36
CA THR A 27 9.51 5.67 6.00
C THR A 27 8.72 6.93 5.67
N PHE A 28 9.38 7.90 5.05
CA PHE A 28 8.78 9.08 4.45
C PHE A 28 9.22 9.19 2.99
N ALA A 29 8.31 9.54 2.09
CA ALA A 29 8.61 9.72 0.68
C ALA A 29 8.04 11.02 0.14
N THR A 30 8.77 11.67 -0.77
CA THR A 30 8.38 12.86 -1.51
C THR A 30 9.05 12.85 -2.88
N THR A 31 8.91 13.90 -3.69
CA THR A 31 9.49 13.99 -5.04
C THR A 31 10.93 13.49 -5.10
N ASN A 32 11.16 12.41 -5.83
CA ASN A 32 12.45 11.72 -6.02
C ASN A 32 13.28 11.48 -4.74
N ARG A 33 12.62 11.31 -3.59
CA ARG A 33 13.29 11.10 -2.31
C ARG A 33 12.52 10.12 -1.42
N VAL A 34 13.27 9.22 -0.81
CA VAL A 34 12.82 8.34 0.27
C VAL A 34 13.76 8.51 1.46
N VAL A 35 13.20 8.74 2.62
CA VAL A 35 13.91 8.81 3.90
C VAL A 35 13.41 7.66 4.78
N ILE A 36 14.34 6.87 5.30
CA ILE A 36 14.07 5.79 6.24
C ILE A 36 14.85 6.04 7.54
N GLY A 37 14.23 5.73 8.66
CA GLY A 37 14.86 5.88 9.97
C GLY A 37 14.21 5.00 11.01
N GLY A 38 14.87 4.86 12.14
CA GLY A 38 14.39 4.05 13.25
C GLY A 38 15.44 3.09 13.80
N GLU A 39 15.00 2.16 14.64
CA GLU A 39 15.87 1.25 15.37
C GLU A 39 15.69 -0.18 14.89
N VAL A 40 16.82 -0.86 14.70
CA VAL A 40 16.85 -2.25 14.25
C VAL A 40 17.84 -3.08 15.11
N GLY A 41 17.60 -4.39 15.20
CA GLY A 41 18.46 -5.28 15.97
C GLY A 41 18.48 -6.70 15.44
N LEU A 42 19.67 -7.27 15.37
CA LEU A 42 19.96 -8.70 15.13
C LEU A 42 20.78 -9.24 16.30
N SER A 43 20.72 -10.55 16.54
CA SER A 43 21.53 -11.23 17.56
C SER A 43 23.03 -11.14 17.25
N ALA A 44 23.41 -11.01 15.97
CA ALA A 44 24.77 -10.88 15.48
C ALA A 44 25.07 -9.40 15.09
N PRO A 45 25.66 -8.59 15.98
CA PRO A 45 25.91 -7.17 15.71
C PRO A 45 26.81 -6.92 14.49
N GLU A 46 27.71 -7.84 14.17
CA GLU A 46 28.59 -7.75 13.00
C GLU A 46 27.83 -7.84 11.67
N LYS A 47 26.71 -8.54 11.65
CA LYS A 47 25.83 -8.64 10.49
C LYS A 47 24.95 -7.39 10.33
N LEU A 48 24.58 -6.76 11.44
CA LEU A 48 23.64 -5.65 11.48
C LEU A 48 24.11 -4.47 10.63
N THR A 49 25.38 -4.08 10.73
CA THR A 49 25.95 -2.97 9.94
C THR A 49 25.85 -3.25 8.44
N THR A 50 26.29 -4.46 8.02
CA THR A 50 26.22 -4.88 6.61
C THR A 50 24.78 -4.89 6.10
N PHE A 51 23.82 -5.31 6.96
CA PHE A 51 22.43 -5.36 6.60
C PHE A 51 21.84 -3.95 6.44
N ILE A 52 22.13 -3.04 7.36
CA ILE A 52 21.71 -1.62 7.29
C ILE A 52 22.26 -0.97 6.00
N ASP A 53 23.52 -1.22 5.65
CA ASP A 53 24.12 -0.70 4.42
C ASP A 53 23.45 -1.23 3.15
N GLY A 54 22.85 -2.42 3.21
CA GLY A 54 22.14 -3.07 2.09
C GLY A 54 20.70 -2.62 1.88
N VAL A 55 20.10 -1.90 2.84
CA VAL A 55 18.67 -1.56 2.84
C VAL A 55 18.26 -0.69 1.64
N GLU A 56 19.14 0.15 1.11
CA GLU A 56 18.86 0.96 -0.07
C GLU A 56 18.41 0.10 -1.26
N ASN A 57 19.02 -1.06 -1.47
CA ASN A 57 18.63 -1.98 -2.54
C ASN A 57 17.21 -2.54 -2.33
N ILE A 58 16.84 -2.84 -1.08
CA ILE A 58 15.50 -3.30 -0.72
C ILE A 58 14.47 -2.23 -1.06
N VAL A 59 14.74 -0.97 -0.69
CA VAL A 59 13.89 0.17 -1.00
C VAL A 59 13.70 0.32 -2.52
N ARG A 60 14.79 0.26 -3.30
CA ARG A 60 14.74 0.42 -4.76
C ARG A 60 13.96 -0.70 -5.44
N GLU A 61 14.19 -1.95 -5.05
CA GLU A 61 13.46 -3.09 -5.61
C GLU A 61 11.97 -3.06 -5.21
N CYS A 62 11.64 -2.62 -3.99
CA CYS A 62 10.25 -2.41 -3.57
C CYS A 62 9.55 -1.35 -4.43
N VAL A 63 10.17 -0.19 -4.66
CA VAL A 63 9.61 0.89 -5.50
C VAL A 63 9.46 0.46 -6.95
N LYS A 64 10.42 -0.32 -7.47
CA LYS A 64 10.38 -0.90 -8.80
C LYS A 64 9.25 -1.92 -8.96
N ASP A 65 9.06 -2.81 -7.99
CA ASP A 65 7.95 -3.77 -7.96
C ASP A 65 6.58 -3.07 -7.97
N ILE A 66 6.44 -1.98 -7.20
CA ILE A 66 5.24 -1.13 -7.23
C ILE A 66 5.03 -0.52 -8.61
N GLY A 67 6.11 -0.19 -9.35
CA GLY A 67 6.07 0.29 -10.74
C GLY A 67 6.20 1.81 -10.89
N TYR A 68 6.90 2.49 -9.98
CA TYR A 68 7.16 3.92 -10.12
C TYR A 68 8.38 4.20 -11.02
N GLU A 69 8.11 4.69 -12.23
CA GLU A 69 9.09 5.07 -13.26
C GLU A 69 8.74 6.42 -13.89
N GLN A 70 8.23 7.36 -13.09
CA GLN A 70 7.89 8.72 -13.53
C GLN A 70 9.00 9.72 -13.16
N ASP A 71 9.09 10.85 -13.88
CA ASP A 71 10.16 11.85 -13.70
C ASP A 71 10.30 12.32 -12.25
N GLY A 72 9.20 12.58 -11.57
CA GLY A 72 9.17 13.06 -10.20
C GLY A 72 9.31 11.98 -9.14
N PHE A 73 9.22 10.67 -9.50
CA PHE A 73 9.49 9.56 -8.58
C PHE A 73 9.85 8.28 -9.34
N HIS A 74 11.14 7.93 -9.33
CA HIS A 74 11.67 6.82 -10.12
C HIS A 74 12.58 5.95 -9.26
N TRP A 75 12.32 4.63 -9.20
CA TRP A 75 13.08 3.67 -8.39
C TRP A 75 14.60 3.75 -8.58
N LYS A 76 15.07 4.07 -9.80
CA LYS A 76 16.49 4.12 -10.15
C LYS A 76 17.16 5.45 -9.79
N HIS A 77 16.40 6.56 -9.85
CA HIS A 77 16.96 7.92 -9.77
C HIS A 77 16.65 8.63 -8.46
N MET A 78 15.68 8.15 -7.68
CA MET A 78 15.36 8.72 -6.38
C MET A 78 16.56 8.67 -5.43
N SER A 79 16.67 9.66 -4.56
CA SER A 79 17.60 9.65 -3.43
C SER A 79 17.02 8.78 -2.31
N VAL A 80 17.84 7.94 -1.72
CA VAL A 80 17.49 7.17 -0.51
C VAL A 80 18.39 7.63 0.63
N GLU A 81 17.77 8.13 1.69
CA GLU A 81 18.46 8.57 2.90
C GLU A 81 18.16 7.57 4.01
N ASN A 82 19.20 6.87 4.48
CA ASN A 82 19.09 5.81 5.47
C ASN A 82 19.62 6.28 6.82
N TYR A 83 18.73 6.40 7.80
CA TYR A 83 19.00 6.77 9.20
C TYR A 83 18.66 5.62 10.16
N LEU A 84 18.59 4.38 9.69
CA LEU A 84 18.45 3.23 10.56
C LEU A 84 19.70 3.07 11.42
N HIS A 85 19.49 2.79 12.68
CA HIS A 85 20.59 2.58 13.64
C HIS A 85 20.29 1.41 14.59
N PRO A 86 21.30 0.83 15.25
CA PRO A 86 21.10 -0.24 16.23
C PRO A 86 20.21 0.19 17.39
N GLN A 87 19.26 -0.69 17.78
CA GLN A 87 18.40 -0.46 18.94
C GLN A 87 19.23 -0.28 20.23
N SER A 88 18.84 0.69 21.06
CA SER A 88 19.52 0.91 22.35
C SER A 88 19.39 -0.30 23.29
N ALA A 89 20.46 -0.61 24.03
CA ALA A 89 20.46 -1.70 24.99
C ALA A 89 19.41 -1.54 26.11
N HIS A 90 18.98 -0.30 26.41
CA HIS A 90 17.96 -0.03 27.43
C HIS A 90 16.55 -0.44 26.97
N ILE A 91 16.21 -0.23 25.71
CA ILE A 91 14.93 -0.63 25.13
C ILE A 91 14.90 -2.16 25.00
N ALA A 92 16.00 -2.78 24.58
CA ALA A 92 16.14 -4.21 24.46
C ALA A 92 15.82 -4.96 25.76
N GLN A 93 16.23 -4.45 26.93
CA GLN A 93 15.95 -5.08 28.25
C GLN A 93 14.45 -5.22 28.54
N GLY A 94 13.62 -4.30 28.09
CA GLY A 94 12.15 -4.37 28.29
C GLY A 94 11.46 -5.39 27.37
N VAL A 95 12.00 -5.59 26.17
CA VAL A 95 11.43 -6.45 25.15
C VAL A 95 11.93 -7.92 25.29
N ASP A 96 13.17 -8.12 25.72
CA ASP A 96 13.82 -9.44 25.86
C ASP A 96 13.13 -10.37 26.87
N ASN A 97 12.21 -9.85 27.72
CA ASN A 97 11.45 -10.61 28.72
C ASN A 97 9.95 -10.64 28.42
N ASP A 98 9.55 -10.73 27.14
CA ASP A 98 8.16 -10.72 26.68
C ASP A 98 7.37 -9.45 27.11
N GLY A 99 8.08 -8.37 27.41
CA GLY A 99 7.50 -7.06 27.73
C GLY A 99 7.23 -6.22 26.50
N ALA A 100 6.48 -5.14 26.66
CA ALA A 100 6.28 -4.14 25.62
C ALA A 100 7.34 -3.03 25.72
N GLY A 101 7.81 -2.54 24.57
CA GLY A 101 8.74 -1.41 24.49
C GLY A 101 8.07 -0.05 24.74
N ASP A 102 6.72 0.01 24.66
CA ASP A 102 5.93 1.20 24.86
C ASP A 102 4.55 0.87 25.43
N LEU A 103 3.83 1.88 25.86
CA LEU A 103 2.44 1.78 26.29
C LEU A 103 1.53 1.70 25.06
N GLY A 104 0.48 0.88 25.15
CA GLY A 104 -0.47 0.75 24.05
C GLY A 104 -1.84 0.25 24.50
N ILE A 105 -2.85 0.57 23.72
CA ILE A 105 -4.16 -0.03 23.77
C ILE A 105 -4.53 -0.49 22.35
N MET A 106 -4.97 -1.74 22.22
CA MET A 106 -5.32 -2.35 20.94
C MET A 106 -6.83 -2.53 20.86
N PHE A 107 -7.37 -2.27 19.66
CA PHE A 107 -8.76 -2.52 19.33
C PHE A 107 -8.81 -3.54 18.18
N GLY A 108 -9.68 -4.54 18.33
CA GLY A 108 -9.92 -5.52 17.29
C GLY A 108 -11.39 -5.56 16.91
N TYR A 109 -11.67 -5.75 15.62
CA TYR A 109 -13.02 -5.95 15.10
C TYR A 109 -13.00 -7.00 14.00
N ALA A 110 -13.97 -7.91 14.04
CA ALA A 110 -14.22 -8.88 12.98
C ALA A 110 -15.73 -9.08 12.83
N CYS A 111 -16.16 -9.38 11.61
CA CYS A 111 -17.57 -9.67 11.30
C CYS A 111 -17.66 -10.78 10.24
N THR A 112 -18.87 -11.25 9.97
CA THR A 112 -19.12 -12.35 9.02
C THR A 112 -19.64 -11.86 7.67
N GLU A 113 -19.41 -10.60 7.35
CA GLU A 113 -19.88 -10.01 6.09
C GLU A 113 -19.11 -10.52 4.84
N THR A 114 -17.85 -10.90 5.06
CA THR A 114 -16.97 -11.45 4.02
C THR A 114 -16.22 -12.67 4.55
N PRO A 115 -15.73 -13.57 3.67
CA PRO A 115 -14.91 -14.72 4.08
C PRO A 115 -13.64 -14.34 4.87
N GLU A 116 -13.12 -13.12 4.63
CA GLU A 116 -11.96 -12.59 5.32
C GLU A 116 -12.28 -12.04 6.72
N LEU A 117 -13.52 -12.16 7.17
CA LEU A 117 -14.04 -11.65 8.45
C LEU A 117 -13.90 -10.12 8.60
N MET A 118 -13.94 -9.42 7.49
CA MET A 118 -13.81 -7.97 7.40
C MET A 118 -15.12 -7.31 6.94
N PRO A 119 -15.40 -6.05 7.34
CA PRO A 119 -16.53 -5.29 6.80
C PRO A 119 -16.48 -5.18 5.28
N ALA A 120 -17.62 -5.40 4.63
CA ALA A 120 -17.74 -5.42 3.17
C ALA A 120 -17.19 -4.14 2.47
N PRO A 121 -17.45 -2.91 2.96
CA PRO A 121 -16.95 -1.71 2.29
C PRO A 121 -15.44 -1.66 2.15
N ILE A 122 -14.70 -1.95 3.23
CA ILE A 122 -13.24 -1.91 3.19
C ILE A 122 -12.65 -3.11 2.46
N GLN A 123 -13.22 -4.31 2.66
CA GLN A 123 -12.72 -5.52 2.03
C GLN A 123 -12.82 -5.45 0.50
N TYR A 124 -13.98 -5.06 -0.03
CA TYR A 124 -14.15 -4.95 -1.48
C TYR A 124 -13.43 -3.75 -2.08
N SER A 125 -13.29 -2.63 -1.36
CA SER A 125 -12.44 -1.52 -1.81
C SER A 125 -11.00 -1.95 -2.00
N HIS A 126 -10.43 -2.72 -1.05
CA HIS A 126 -9.09 -3.28 -1.16
C HIS A 126 -8.99 -4.34 -2.28
N ALA A 127 -10.01 -5.20 -2.41
CA ALA A 127 -10.02 -6.24 -3.44
C ALA A 127 -10.01 -5.65 -4.87
N ILE A 128 -10.74 -4.55 -5.10
CA ILE A 128 -10.72 -3.81 -6.38
C ILE A 128 -9.29 -3.33 -6.68
N LEU A 129 -8.63 -2.67 -5.73
CA LEU A 129 -7.27 -2.14 -5.93
C LEU A 129 -6.25 -3.27 -6.16
N ARG A 130 -6.35 -4.38 -5.42
CA ARG A 130 -5.50 -5.55 -5.62
C ARG A 130 -5.67 -6.11 -7.03
N ARG A 131 -6.91 -6.30 -7.48
CA ARG A 131 -7.18 -6.82 -8.81
C ARG A 131 -6.64 -5.93 -9.93
N LEU A 132 -6.74 -4.60 -9.78
CA LEU A 132 -6.14 -3.65 -10.72
C LEU A 132 -4.61 -3.68 -10.70
N ALA A 133 -4.00 -3.84 -9.52
CA ALA A 133 -2.55 -4.02 -9.40
C ALA A 133 -2.07 -5.31 -10.08
N ASP A 134 -2.79 -6.43 -9.87
CA ASP A 134 -2.49 -7.72 -10.52
C ASP A 134 -2.59 -7.60 -12.05
N ALA A 135 -3.66 -6.96 -12.57
CA ALA A 135 -3.84 -6.72 -13.99
C ALA A 135 -2.73 -5.83 -14.58
N ARG A 136 -2.29 -4.81 -13.83
CA ARG A 136 -1.17 -3.95 -14.24
C ARG A 136 0.15 -4.72 -14.29
N HIS A 137 0.45 -5.54 -13.28
CA HIS A 137 1.64 -6.40 -13.26
C HIS A 137 1.62 -7.46 -14.37
N ALA A 138 0.44 -7.97 -14.72
CA ALA A 138 0.26 -8.89 -15.84
C ALA A 138 0.42 -8.21 -17.22
N GLY A 139 0.40 -6.86 -17.27
CA GLY A 139 0.44 -6.10 -18.51
C GLY A 139 -0.90 -5.97 -19.22
N ASP A 140 -2.01 -6.35 -18.58
CA ASP A 140 -3.36 -6.27 -19.15
C ASP A 140 -3.88 -4.83 -19.25
N VAL A 141 -3.40 -3.95 -18.36
CA VAL A 141 -3.79 -2.53 -18.31
C VAL A 141 -2.56 -1.63 -18.24
N PRO A 142 -1.69 -1.63 -19.27
CA PRO A 142 -0.42 -0.89 -19.28
C PRO A 142 -0.59 0.63 -19.23
N GLN A 143 -1.79 1.13 -19.49
CA GLN A 143 -2.13 2.54 -19.41
C GLN A 143 -2.38 3.05 -17.99
N LEU A 144 -2.50 2.16 -16.98
CA LEU A 144 -2.68 2.56 -15.58
C LEU A 144 -1.34 2.66 -14.84
N GLY A 145 -1.22 3.70 -13.99
CA GLY A 145 -0.14 3.85 -13.05
C GLY A 145 -0.41 3.16 -11.69
N PRO A 146 0.60 3.13 -10.79
CA PRO A 146 0.50 2.39 -9.54
C PRO A 146 -0.34 3.07 -8.45
N ASP A 147 -0.60 4.37 -8.54
CA ASP A 147 -1.36 5.09 -7.51
C ASP A 147 -2.86 4.99 -7.77
N ALA A 148 -3.59 4.47 -6.78
CA ALA A 148 -5.05 4.35 -6.86
C ALA A 148 -5.69 4.40 -5.47
N LYS A 149 -6.92 4.92 -5.44
CA LYS A 149 -7.78 5.01 -4.25
C LYS A 149 -9.16 4.49 -4.61
N SER A 150 -9.77 3.68 -3.74
CA SER A 150 -11.12 3.14 -3.93
C SER A 150 -11.98 3.36 -2.70
N GLN A 151 -13.25 3.67 -2.92
CA GLN A 151 -14.26 3.79 -1.89
C GLN A 151 -15.57 3.21 -2.38
N LEU A 152 -16.26 2.47 -1.52
CA LEU A 152 -17.59 1.91 -1.77
C LEU A 152 -18.58 2.41 -0.73
N SER A 153 -19.76 2.85 -1.20
CA SER A 153 -20.94 3.02 -0.36
C SER A 153 -21.80 1.77 -0.47
N VAL A 154 -21.92 1.01 0.61
CA VAL A 154 -22.63 -0.27 0.65
C VAL A 154 -23.99 -0.10 1.29
N GLN A 155 -25.02 -0.65 0.67
CA GLN A 155 -26.36 -0.73 1.22
C GLN A 155 -26.49 -1.93 2.14
N TYR A 156 -27.08 -1.71 3.32
CA TYR A 156 -27.38 -2.74 4.30
C TYR A 156 -28.88 -2.89 4.48
N VAL A 157 -29.35 -4.14 4.54
CA VAL A 157 -30.73 -4.50 4.91
C VAL A 157 -30.64 -5.54 6.01
N ASP A 158 -31.33 -5.31 7.12
CA ASP A 158 -31.31 -6.18 8.30
C ASP A 158 -29.89 -6.57 8.76
N GLY A 159 -28.96 -5.59 8.69
CA GLY A 159 -27.56 -5.78 9.10
C GLY A 159 -26.71 -6.58 8.12
N GLN A 160 -27.21 -6.90 6.93
CA GLN A 160 -26.48 -7.60 5.89
C GLN A 160 -26.16 -6.67 4.71
N PRO A 161 -24.95 -6.71 4.13
CA PRO A 161 -24.61 -5.96 2.94
C PRO A 161 -25.32 -6.59 1.73
N VAL A 162 -26.04 -5.78 0.96
CA VAL A 162 -26.90 -6.28 -0.15
C VAL A 162 -26.58 -5.65 -1.51
N GLY A 163 -25.76 -4.59 -1.55
CA GLY A 163 -25.43 -3.93 -2.80
C GLY A 163 -24.58 -2.71 -2.62
N VAL A 164 -24.15 -2.10 -3.70
CA VAL A 164 -23.38 -0.85 -3.72
C VAL A 164 -24.23 0.28 -4.32
N THR A 165 -24.30 1.40 -3.62
CA THR A 165 -24.99 2.61 -4.07
C THR A 165 -24.05 3.56 -4.79
N SER A 166 -22.76 3.56 -4.43
CA SER A 166 -21.76 4.42 -5.07
C SER A 166 -20.40 3.73 -5.08
N ILE A 167 -19.70 3.89 -6.19
CA ILE A 167 -18.33 3.43 -6.43
C ILE A 167 -17.47 4.64 -6.78
N VAL A 168 -16.49 4.95 -5.94
CA VAL A 168 -15.47 5.97 -6.23
C VAL A 168 -14.15 5.26 -6.49
N LEU A 169 -13.54 5.52 -7.64
CA LEU A 169 -12.19 5.07 -7.97
C LEU A 169 -11.40 6.23 -8.54
N SER A 170 -10.30 6.58 -7.89
CA SER A 170 -9.28 7.47 -8.46
C SER A 170 -8.05 6.63 -8.76
N THR A 171 -7.65 6.56 -10.02
CA THR A 171 -6.49 5.78 -10.45
C THR A 171 -5.63 6.56 -11.42
N GLN A 172 -4.32 6.48 -11.19
CA GLN A 172 -3.34 7.09 -12.06
C GLN A 172 -3.41 6.45 -13.46
N HIS A 173 -3.31 7.28 -14.49
CA HIS A 173 -3.16 6.87 -15.89
C HIS A 173 -1.92 7.52 -16.50
N LEU A 174 -1.22 6.79 -17.38
CA LEU A 174 0.06 7.22 -17.95
C LEU A 174 -0.09 8.04 -19.22
N ASP A 175 -1.24 7.94 -19.90
CA ASP A 175 -1.57 8.72 -21.10
C ASP A 175 -2.40 9.94 -20.73
N ASP A 176 -1.81 11.14 -20.88
CA ASP A 176 -2.43 12.44 -20.59
C ASP A 176 -3.68 12.74 -21.45
N SER A 177 -3.88 12.02 -22.54
CA SER A 177 -5.05 12.17 -23.41
C SER A 177 -6.31 11.45 -22.92
N MET A 178 -6.18 10.51 -21.97
CA MET A 178 -7.31 9.75 -21.44
C MET A 178 -8.27 10.65 -20.66
N SER A 179 -9.55 10.55 -20.98
CA SER A 179 -10.64 11.14 -20.19
C SER A 179 -11.07 10.22 -19.03
N SER A 180 -11.84 10.74 -18.07
CA SER A 180 -12.43 9.90 -17.01
C SER A 180 -13.31 8.78 -17.57
N ALA A 181 -13.97 8.98 -18.70
CA ALA A 181 -14.77 7.96 -19.37
C ALA A 181 -13.88 6.82 -19.95
N ASP A 182 -12.72 7.17 -20.52
CA ASP A 182 -11.77 6.19 -21.02
C ASP A 182 -11.21 5.36 -19.87
N VAL A 183 -10.83 6.00 -18.76
CA VAL A 183 -10.39 5.30 -17.55
C VAL A 183 -11.47 4.40 -17.01
N GLN A 184 -12.74 4.87 -16.95
CA GLN A 184 -13.86 4.06 -16.50
C GLN A 184 -14.03 2.81 -17.37
N ALA A 185 -13.96 2.95 -18.69
CA ALA A 185 -14.08 1.81 -19.61
C ALA A 185 -13.02 0.73 -19.36
N VAL A 186 -11.82 1.13 -18.94
CA VAL A 186 -10.73 0.21 -18.58
C VAL A 186 -11.00 -0.49 -17.25
N VAL A 187 -11.41 0.23 -16.21
CA VAL A 187 -11.48 -0.32 -14.85
C VAL A 187 -12.79 -1.01 -14.51
N GLU A 188 -13.91 -0.63 -15.16
CA GLU A 188 -15.23 -1.14 -14.85
C GLU A 188 -15.34 -2.68 -14.94
N PRO A 189 -14.77 -3.39 -15.95
CA PRO A 189 -14.79 -4.85 -15.99
C PRO A 189 -14.16 -5.50 -14.75
N TYR A 190 -13.08 -4.95 -14.24
CA TYR A 190 -12.38 -5.46 -13.05
C TYR A 190 -13.21 -5.24 -11.77
N ILE A 191 -13.86 -4.08 -11.65
CA ILE A 191 -14.75 -3.77 -10.52
C ILE A 191 -15.95 -4.73 -10.52
N ARG A 192 -16.60 -4.92 -11.68
CA ARG A 192 -17.74 -5.84 -11.82
C ARG A 192 -17.40 -7.29 -11.50
N GLN A 193 -16.17 -7.73 -11.81
CA GLN A 193 -15.71 -9.09 -11.50
C GLN A 193 -15.29 -9.25 -10.03
N THR A 194 -15.08 -8.16 -9.31
CA THR A 194 -14.64 -8.18 -7.90
C THR A 194 -15.83 -8.16 -6.94
N LEU A 195 -16.88 -7.42 -7.28
CA LEU A 195 -18.07 -7.31 -6.44
C LEU A 195 -18.99 -8.51 -6.62
N PRO A 196 -19.73 -8.90 -5.57
CA PRO A 196 -20.72 -9.99 -5.68
C PRO A 196 -21.75 -9.73 -6.77
N GLU A 197 -22.22 -10.80 -7.39
CA GLU A 197 -23.27 -10.73 -8.40
C GLU A 197 -24.53 -10.04 -7.87
N GLY A 198 -25.09 -9.12 -8.65
CA GLY A 198 -26.28 -8.37 -8.29
C GLY A 198 -26.04 -7.14 -7.38
N TRP A 199 -24.82 -6.90 -6.88
CA TRP A 199 -24.54 -5.73 -6.04
C TRP A 199 -24.50 -4.42 -6.81
N ILE A 200 -24.13 -4.45 -8.09
CA ILE A 200 -24.16 -3.29 -8.99
C ILE A 200 -25.50 -3.27 -9.70
N SER A 201 -26.28 -2.23 -9.50
CA SER A 201 -27.58 -2.00 -10.15
C SER A 201 -27.51 -0.86 -11.19
N ALA A 202 -28.64 -0.57 -11.84
CA ALA A 202 -28.75 0.57 -12.73
C ALA A 202 -28.68 1.90 -11.98
N ASP A 203 -28.98 1.91 -10.69
CA ASP A 203 -28.97 3.10 -9.82
C ASP A 203 -27.62 3.31 -9.13
N THR A 204 -26.64 2.41 -9.33
CA THR A 204 -25.30 2.57 -8.75
C THR A 204 -24.59 3.74 -9.40
N GLU A 205 -24.16 4.71 -8.57
CA GLU A 205 -23.40 5.88 -9.02
C GLU A 205 -21.92 5.52 -9.22
N TRP A 206 -21.35 5.98 -10.32
CA TRP A 206 -19.95 5.78 -10.67
C TRP A 206 -19.18 7.09 -10.69
N HIS A 207 -18.11 7.16 -9.93
CA HIS A 207 -17.20 8.29 -9.86
C HIS A 207 -15.76 7.83 -10.14
N VAL A 208 -15.40 7.76 -11.42
CA VAL A 208 -14.03 7.38 -11.84
C VAL A 208 -13.27 8.63 -12.21
N ASN A 209 -12.15 8.88 -11.53
CA ASN A 209 -11.35 10.11 -11.67
C ASN A 209 -12.24 11.38 -11.72
N PRO A 210 -13.05 11.64 -10.68
CA PRO A 210 -14.06 12.71 -10.73
C PRO A 210 -13.47 14.12 -10.86
N THR A 211 -12.19 14.30 -10.51
CA THR A 211 -11.46 15.57 -10.68
C THR A 211 -10.83 15.71 -12.06
N GLY A 212 -10.98 14.70 -12.93
CA GLY A 212 -10.41 14.68 -14.27
C GLY A 212 -9.08 13.91 -14.35
N LYS A 213 -8.03 14.54 -14.85
CA LYS A 213 -6.73 13.91 -15.06
C LYS A 213 -6.03 13.51 -13.75
N PHE A 214 -5.44 12.31 -13.75
CA PHE A 214 -4.61 11.81 -12.67
C PHE A 214 -3.35 11.15 -13.27
N VAL A 215 -2.43 11.98 -13.78
CA VAL A 215 -1.20 11.53 -14.44
C VAL A 215 -0.03 11.47 -13.46
N ILE A 216 0.07 12.45 -12.56
CA ILE A 216 1.08 12.48 -11.51
C ILE A 216 0.51 11.81 -10.26
N GLY A 217 1.16 10.72 -9.81
CA GLY A 217 0.74 9.96 -8.64
C GLY A 217 1.91 9.65 -7.70
N GLY A 218 1.58 9.03 -6.55
CA GLY A 218 2.55 8.68 -5.54
C GLY A 218 3.22 9.88 -4.89
N PRO A 219 4.46 9.73 -4.38
CA PRO A 219 5.17 10.76 -3.62
C PRO A 219 5.46 12.06 -4.38
N ASP A 220 5.35 12.06 -5.69
CA ASP A 220 5.45 13.28 -6.50
C ASP A 220 4.14 14.08 -6.49
N GLY A 221 3.01 13.42 -6.34
CA GLY A 221 1.70 14.04 -6.19
C GLY A 221 1.46 14.57 -4.78
N ASP A 222 1.68 13.76 -3.78
CA ASP A 222 1.64 14.13 -2.37
C ASP A 222 2.64 13.31 -1.53
N ALA A 223 3.34 13.99 -0.62
CA ALA A 223 4.30 13.36 0.28
C ALA A 223 3.60 12.50 1.35
N GLY A 224 4.22 11.39 1.73
CA GLY A 224 3.67 10.50 2.76
C GLY A 224 4.64 9.42 3.22
#